data_8e4565f7007a636cc5950ffc1d937038
#
_entry.id   8e4565f7007a636cc5950ffc1d937038
#
_cell.length_a   1.000
_cell.length_b   1.000
_cell.length_c   1.000
_cell.angle_alpha   90.00
_cell.angle_beta   90.00
_cell.angle_gamma   90.00
#
_symmetry.space_group_name_H-M   'P 1'
#
loop_
_entity.id
_entity.type
_entity.pdbx_description
1 polymer ?
#
loop_
_entity_poly.entity_id
_entity_poly.type
_entity_poly.pdbx_seq_one_letter_code
_entity_poly.pdbx_strand_id
1 'polypeptide(L)'
;MIETDGMGVEMKTRALGSSGFTVSAVGLGGMYLSIRERPSEDDAVRTIHAALDAGITLVDTADVYCRDDRDIGHNERLIARALREKPTSNVVVATKGGLERPNGAWTRNARPVHLRAACEASLKALGRDRIDLYQLHAPDPVVPLVESIGELARLQREGKIAHVGLSNVSVSESDEARAVVPIVSVQNRWNPLDRTVERDGVLDHCTELKIAFLPYSPFGGATGARSLASIGRLAVEARKRSISPHRLVLAWMLAKSSVVIPIPGARRVESVVDSARAAEVVLSSEDVRAVEASFG
;
A
#
# COMPACT_ATOMS: atom_id res chain seq x y z
N MET A 1 -27.18 -28.45 -19.71
CA MET A 1 -25.89 -27.77 -19.72
C MET A 1 -26.17 -26.28 -19.72
N ILE A 2 -25.99 -25.61 -18.60
CA ILE A 2 -26.08 -24.17 -18.49
C ILE A 2 -24.61 -23.71 -18.49
N GLU A 3 -24.16 -23.20 -19.63
CA GLU A 3 -22.89 -22.49 -19.74
C GLU A 3 -22.98 -21.24 -18.85
N THR A 4 -22.27 -21.26 -17.72
CA THR A 4 -22.01 -20.07 -16.95
C THR A 4 -20.93 -19.29 -17.68
N ASP A 5 -21.37 -18.34 -18.52
CA ASP A 5 -20.52 -17.34 -19.15
C ASP A 5 -19.94 -16.42 -18.06
N GLY A 6 -18.88 -16.91 -17.42
CA GLY A 6 -18.10 -16.17 -16.44
C GLY A 6 -17.12 -15.25 -17.16
N MET A 7 -17.60 -14.18 -17.79
CA MET A 7 -16.72 -13.06 -18.13
C MET A 7 -16.22 -12.43 -16.83
N GLY A 8 -15.10 -12.96 -16.32
CA GLY A 8 -14.36 -12.34 -15.23
C GLY A 8 -14.02 -10.93 -15.64
N VAL A 9 -14.56 -9.93 -14.94
CA VAL A 9 -14.19 -8.52 -15.17
C VAL A 9 -12.70 -8.40 -14.93
N GLU A 10 -11.94 -8.05 -15.94
CA GLU A 10 -10.50 -7.91 -15.88
C GLU A 10 -10.14 -6.79 -14.88
N MET A 11 -9.23 -7.09 -13.93
CA MET A 11 -8.76 -6.13 -12.94
C MET A 11 -8.14 -4.91 -13.65
N LYS A 12 -8.69 -3.72 -13.42
CA LYS A 12 -8.11 -2.48 -13.91
C LYS A 12 -6.70 -2.30 -13.36
N THR A 13 -5.82 -1.75 -14.18
CA THR A 13 -4.41 -1.54 -13.83
C THR A 13 -4.03 -0.06 -13.85
N ARG A 14 -2.92 0.27 -13.19
CA ARG A 14 -2.34 1.61 -13.12
C ARG A 14 -0.82 1.55 -13.22
N ALA A 15 -0.22 2.56 -13.79
CA ALA A 15 1.23 2.70 -13.78
C ALA A 15 1.72 2.97 -12.34
N LEU A 16 2.78 2.29 -11.91
CA LEU A 16 3.44 2.56 -10.64
C LEU A 16 4.46 3.70 -10.84
N GLY A 17 3.96 4.92 -10.99
CA GLY A 17 4.77 6.08 -11.32
C GLY A 17 5.59 5.88 -12.60
N SER A 18 6.83 6.31 -12.58
CA SER A 18 7.78 6.18 -13.70
C SER A 18 8.59 4.87 -13.68
N SER A 19 8.18 3.86 -12.89
CA SER A 19 8.94 2.60 -12.72
C SER A 19 8.92 1.69 -13.95
N GLY A 20 8.01 1.89 -14.89
CA GLY A 20 7.74 0.95 -15.97
C GLY A 20 6.83 -0.21 -15.55
N PHE A 21 6.55 -0.40 -14.26
CA PHE A 21 5.59 -1.40 -13.80
C PHE A 21 4.14 -0.92 -13.98
N THR A 22 3.30 -1.84 -14.44
CA THR A 22 1.85 -1.70 -14.41
C THR A 22 1.32 -2.68 -13.37
N VAL A 23 0.55 -2.19 -12.41
CA VAL A 23 0.01 -2.98 -11.29
C VAL A 23 -1.50 -2.87 -11.22
N SER A 24 -2.15 -3.76 -10.46
CA SER A 24 -3.59 -3.66 -10.18
C SER A 24 -3.95 -2.31 -9.56
N ALA A 25 -5.12 -1.78 -9.91
CA ALA A 25 -5.58 -0.48 -9.40
C ALA A 25 -5.79 -0.46 -7.88
N VAL A 26 -5.90 -1.62 -7.24
CA VAL A 26 -5.94 -1.81 -5.78
C VAL A 26 -4.81 -2.77 -5.41
N GLY A 27 -3.99 -2.41 -4.42
CA GLY A 27 -2.95 -3.29 -3.88
C GLY A 27 -3.41 -4.01 -2.60
N LEU A 28 -2.55 -4.90 -2.08
CA LEU A 28 -2.72 -5.54 -0.77
C LEU A 28 -1.76 -4.93 0.25
N GLY A 29 -2.29 -4.33 1.33
CA GLY A 29 -1.49 -3.94 2.50
C GLY A 29 -1.28 -5.12 3.46
N GLY A 30 -0.03 -5.57 3.62
CA GLY A 30 0.34 -6.75 4.39
C GLY A 30 0.33 -6.56 5.90
N MET A 31 0.36 -5.33 6.42
CA MET A 31 0.62 -5.04 7.84
C MET A 31 -0.23 -5.87 8.80
N TYR A 32 -1.54 -5.95 8.59
CA TYR A 32 -2.46 -6.65 9.50
C TYR A 32 -2.31 -8.18 9.52
N LEU A 33 -1.54 -8.75 8.59
CA LEU A 33 -1.21 -10.18 8.58
C LEU A 33 -0.07 -10.53 9.56
N SER A 34 0.61 -9.53 10.16
CA SER A 34 1.82 -9.79 10.93
C SER A 34 1.94 -9.03 12.25
N ILE A 35 1.16 -7.98 12.48
CA ILE A 35 1.18 -7.22 13.74
C ILE A 35 0.32 -7.90 14.82
N ARG A 36 0.13 -7.20 15.96
CA ARG A 36 -0.73 -7.70 17.06
C ARG A 36 -2.10 -8.16 16.53
N GLU A 37 -2.63 -9.24 17.09
CA GLU A 37 -3.89 -9.88 16.65
C GLU A 37 -3.84 -10.42 15.20
N ARG A 38 -2.67 -10.75 14.70
CA ARG A 38 -2.51 -11.38 13.38
C ARG A 38 -3.23 -12.73 13.30
N PRO A 39 -3.75 -13.12 12.13
CA PRO A 39 -4.29 -14.46 11.90
C PRO A 39 -3.17 -15.53 12.00
N SER A 40 -3.54 -16.80 11.91
CA SER A 40 -2.54 -17.85 11.68
C SER A 40 -1.80 -17.62 10.36
N GLU A 41 -0.56 -18.12 10.24
CA GLU A 41 0.19 -17.95 9.00
C GLU A 41 -0.54 -18.58 7.80
N ASP A 42 -1.21 -19.72 7.99
CA ASP A 42 -1.96 -20.38 6.92
C ASP A 42 -3.19 -19.57 6.50
N ASP A 43 -3.90 -18.93 7.45
CA ASP A 43 -5.00 -18.00 7.13
C ASP A 43 -4.49 -16.76 6.38
N ALA A 44 -3.32 -16.26 6.78
CA ALA A 44 -2.67 -15.14 6.12
C ALA A 44 -2.24 -15.50 4.69
N VAL A 45 -1.64 -16.67 4.49
CA VAL A 45 -1.29 -17.20 3.16
C VAL A 45 -2.54 -17.35 2.29
N ARG A 46 -3.63 -17.95 2.83
CA ARG A 46 -4.91 -18.03 2.10
C ARG A 46 -5.45 -16.65 1.70
N THR A 47 -5.30 -15.65 2.57
CA THR A 47 -5.73 -14.27 2.27
C THR A 47 -4.88 -13.66 1.15
N ILE A 48 -3.56 -13.89 1.14
CA ILE A 48 -2.68 -13.44 0.06
C ILE A 48 -3.03 -14.16 -1.25
N HIS A 49 -3.23 -15.48 -1.23
CA HIS A 49 -3.63 -16.23 -2.41
C HIS A 49 -4.96 -15.73 -3.00
N ALA A 50 -5.95 -15.43 -2.14
CA ALA A 50 -7.21 -14.85 -2.59
C ALA A 50 -7.05 -13.45 -3.20
N ALA A 51 -6.08 -12.66 -2.72
CA ALA A 51 -5.74 -11.38 -3.34
C ALA A 51 -5.19 -11.57 -4.76
N LEU A 52 -4.27 -12.53 -4.93
CA LEU A 52 -3.70 -12.86 -6.24
C LEU A 52 -4.77 -13.40 -7.21
N ASP A 53 -5.67 -14.27 -6.73
CA ASP A 53 -6.80 -14.79 -7.50
C ASP A 53 -7.78 -13.69 -7.92
N ALA A 54 -7.93 -12.66 -7.10
CA ALA A 54 -8.73 -11.47 -7.42
C ALA A 54 -8.00 -10.48 -8.35
N GLY A 55 -6.81 -10.82 -8.85
CA GLY A 55 -6.04 -10.01 -9.79
C GLY A 55 -5.17 -8.91 -9.15
N ILE A 56 -4.97 -8.93 -7.84
CA ILE A 56 -4.05 -8.00 -7.17
C ILE A 56 -2.61 -8.36 -7.53
N THR A 57 -1.85 -7.40 -8.04
CA THR A 57 -0.45 -7.55 -8.45
C THR A 57 0.52 -6.60 -7.72
N LEU A 58 0.02 -5.75 -6.79
CA LEU A 58 0.85 -4.96 -5.89
C LEU A 58 0.66 -5.44 -4.46
N VAL A 59 1.73 -5.89 -3.82
CA VAL A 59 1.74 -6.31 -2.41
C VAL A 59 2.68 -5.40 -1.63
N ASP A 60 2.13 -4.68 -0.65
CA ASP A 60 2.87 -3.75 0.21
C ASP A 60 3.18 -4.39 1.57
N THR A 61 4.44 -4.39 1.94
CA THR A 61 4.96 -4.88 3.21
C THR A 61 5.96 -3.91 3.84
N ALA A 62 6.60 -4.31 4.94
CA ALA A 62 7.76 -3.68 5.54
C ALA A 62 8.50 -4.68 6.44
N ASP A 63 9.79 -4.44 6.65
CA ASP A 63 10.63 -5.19 7.59
C ASP A 63 10.03 -5.23 9.01
N VAL A 64 9.50 -4.09 9.47
CA VAL A 64 8.93 -3.88 10.81
C VAL A 64 7.46 -4.30 10.94
N TYR A 65 6.82 -4.87 9.92
CA TYR A 65 5.48 -5.43 10.08
C TYR A 65 5.55 -6.76 10.83
N CYS A 66 5.64 -6.65 12.15
CA CYS A 66 5.85 -7.70 13.12
C CYS A 66 5.29 -7.30 14.48
N ARG A 67 5.33 -8.18 15.45
CA ARG A 67 4.89 -7.89 16.83
C ARG A 67 5.89 -7.02 17.57
N ASP A 68 7.16 -7.39 17.52
CA ASP A 68 8.27 -6.71 18.19
C ASP A 68 9.59 -6.98 17.42
N ASP A 69 10.71 -6.50 17.95
CA ASP A 69 12.06 -6.61 17.39
C ASP A 69 12.59 -8.04 17.21
N ARG A 70 12.03 -9.04 17.92
CA ARG A 70 12.37 -10.46 17.77
C ARG A 70 11.71 -11.11 16.54
N ASP A 71 10.81 -10.42 15.91
CA ASP A 71 9.98 -10.94 14.82
C ASP A 71 10.16 -10.14 13.50
N ILE A 72 11.20 -9.28 13.42
CA ILE A 72 11.53 -8.46 12.24
C ILE A 72 11.57 -9.32 10.98
N GLY A 73 11.00 -8.81 9.88
CA GLY A 73 10.89 -9.51 8.59
C GLY A 73 9.79 -10.57 8.53
N HIS A 74 8.96 -10.73 9.57
CA HIS A 74 7.88 -11.73 9.58
C HIS A 74 6.95 -11.58 8.39
N ASN A 75 6.48 -10.37 8.10
CA ASN A 75 5.54 -10.14 7.00
C ASN A 75 6.16 -10.43 5.63
N GLU A 76 7.43 -10.08 5.46
CA GLU A 76 8.18 -10.35 4.22
C GLU A 76 8.35 -11.85 4.00
N ARG A 77 8.72 -12.62 5.04
CA ARG A 77 8.80 -14.10 4.96
C ARG A 77 7.46 -14.73 4.66
N LEU A 78 6.37 -14.20 5.23
CA LEU A 78 5.01 -14.67 4.97
C LEU A 78 4.61 -14.46 3.51
N ILE A 79 4.87 -13.27 2.96
CA ILE A 79 4.63 -12.96 1.54
C ILE A 79 5.50 -13.84 0.65
N ALA A 80 6.79 -14.00 0.97
CA ALA A 80 7.68 -14.89 0.23
C ALA A 80 7.18 -16.33 0.22
N ARG A 81 6.66 -16.83 1.36
CA ARG A 81 6.01 -18.15 1.44
C ARG A 81 4.80 -18.22 0.50
N ALA A 82 3.89 -17.28 0.59
CA ALA A 82 2.68 -17.27 -0.24
C ALA A 82 2.99 -17.24 -1.74
N LEU A 83 3.95 -16.42 -2.17
CA LEU A 83 4.36 -16.34 -3.57
C LEU A 83 5.10 -17.60 -4.08
N ARG A 84 5.80 -18.33 -3.20
CA ARG A 84 6.40 -19.64 -3.56
C ARG A 84 5.34 -20.72 -3.69
N GLU A 85 4.35 -20.74 -2.80
CA GLU A 85 3.26 -21.74 -2.84
C GLU A 85 2.31 -21.49 -4.02
N LYS A 86 2.17 -20.22 -4.46
CA LYS A 86 1.37 -19.81 -5.62
C LYS A 86 2.17 -18.89 -6.54
N PRO A 87 3.05 -19.44 -7.40
CA PRO A 87 3.80 -18.64 -8.36
C PRO A 87 2.84 -17.86 -9.26
N THR A 88 2.90 -16.54 -9.21
CA THR A 88 2.09 -15.64 -10.01
C THR A 88 3.03 -14.65 -10.71
N SER A 89 2.89 -14.53 -12.03
CA SER A 89 3.68 -13.57 -12.81
C SER A 89 3.30 -12.13 -12.48
N ASN A 90 4.25 -11.22 -12.61
CA ASN A 90 4.03 -9.77 -12.54
C ASN A 90 3.58 -9.23 -11.17
N VAL A 91 3.85 -9.94 -10.08
CA VAL A 91 3.60 -9.42 -8.73
C VAL A 91 4.76 -8.52 -8.31
N VAL A 92 4.46 -7.24 -8.12
CA VAL A 92 5.36 -6.23 -7.56
C VAL A 92 5.25 -6.27 -6.04
N VAL A 93 6.39 -6.44 -5.37
CA VAL A 93 6.48 -6.38 -3.90
C VAL A 93 7.15 -5.08 -3.50
N ALA A 94 6.40 -4.25 -2.77
CA ALA A 94 6.90 -3.04 -2.15
C ALA A 94 7.21 -3.33 -0.67
N THR A 95 8.45 -3.07 -0.24
CA THR A 95 8.82 -3.11 1.18
C THR A 95 9.46 -1.80 1.62
N LYS A 96 9.75 -1.67 2.92
CA LYS A 96 10.18 -0.41 3.52
C LYS A 96 11.26 -0.66 4.56
N GLY A 97 12.13 0.34 4.76
CA GLY A 97 13.05 0.44 5.90
C GLY A 97 13.05 1.86 6.48
N GLY A 98 13.66 2.03 7.64
CA GLY A 98 13.75 3.32 8.31
C GLY A 98 12.90 3.43 9.57
N LEU A 99 12.27 2.33 9.98
CA LEU A 99 11.66 2.18 11.31
C LEU A 99 12.26 1.01 12.07
N GLU A 100 11.99 0.95 13.36
CA GLU A 100 12.34 -0.15 14.27
C GLU A 100 11.15 -0.50 15.16
N ARG A 101 11.24 -1.67 15.83
CA ARG A 101 10.16 -2.20 16.69
C ARG A 101 10.61 -2.56 18.10
N PRO A 102 11.39 -1.73 18.82
CA PRO A 102 11.85 -2.07 20.16
C PRO A 102 10.67 -2.32 21.09
N ASN A 103 10.59 -3.55 21.63
CA ASN A 103 9.47 -3.99 22.49
C ASN A 103 8.06 -3.75 21.88
N GLY A 104 7.95 -3.73 20.55
CA GLY A 104 6.70 -3.48 19.85
C GLY A 104 6.34 -2.00 19.63
N ALA A 105 7.17 -1.06 20.09
CA ALA A 105 7.02 0.37 19.78
C ALA A 105 7.42 0.66 18.32
N TRP A 106 6.87 1.72 17.76
CA TRP A 106 7.25 2.23 16.44
C TRP A 106 8.23 3.39 16.66
N THR A 107 9.50 3.20 16.28
CA THR A 107 10.53 4.23 16.37
C THR A 107 11.18 4.46 15.02
N ARG A 108 11.69 5.66 14.78
CA ARG A 108 12.35 6.03 13.54
C ARG A 108 13.86 5.77 13.65
N ASN A 109 14.44 5.24 12.59
CA ASN A 109 15.88 5.12 12.39
C ASN A 109 16.17 5.12 10.87
N ALA A 110 16.25 6.30 10.29
CA ALA A 110 16.54 6.45 8.87
C ALA A 110 18.04 6.68 8.58
N ARG A 111 18.92 6.32 9.52
CA ARG A 111 20.38 6.40 9.31
C ARG A 111 20.81 5.51 8.14
N PRO A 112 21.72 5.96 7.28
CA PRO A 112 22.20 5.20 6.13
C PRO A 112 22.62 3.76 6.47
N VAL A 113 23.38 3.58 7.56
CA VAL A 113 23.84 2.24 8.00
C VAL A 113 22.67 1.31 8.35
N HIS A 114 21.62 1.84 8.99
CA HIS A 114 20.42 1.07 9.32
C HIS A 114 19.61 0.73 8.06
N LEU A 115 19.39 1.70 7.17
CA LEU A 115 18.67 1.48 5.90
C LEU A 115 19.32 0.39 5.06
N ARG A 116 20.66 0.36 4.98
CA ARG A 116 21.40 -0.69 4.28
C ARG A 116 21.16 -2.05 4.92
N ALA A 117 21.35 -2.16 6.23
CA ALA A 117 21.16 -3.41 6.96
C ALA A 117 19.72 -3.93 6.85
N ALA A 118 18.73 -3.04 6.95
CA ALA A 118 17.31 -3.35 6.79
C ALA A 118 17.00 -3.84 5.36
N CYS A 119 17.53 -3.19 4.33
CA CYS A 119 17.36 -3.61 2.94
C CYS A 119 17.95 -5.01 2.69
N GLU A 120 19.15 -5.28 3.19
CA GLU A 120 19.81 -6.59 3.05
C GLU A 120 19.05 -7.70 3.81
N ALA A 121 18.49 -7.38 4.98
CA ALA A 121 17.63 -8.29 5.73
C ALA A 121 16.30 -8.55 4.97
N SER A 122 15.70 -7.52 4.36
CA SER A 122 14.50 -7.62 3.53
C SER A 122 14.73 -8.51 2.29
N LEU A 123 15.85 -8.35 1.58
CA LEU A 123 16.23 -9.21 0.46
C LEU A 123 16.25 -10.68 0.87
N LYS A 124 16.89 -10.98 2.02
CA LYS A 124 16.94 -12.33 2.59
C LYS A 124 15.57 -12.85 3.00
N ALA A 125 14.75 -12.01 3.66
CA ALA A 125 13.42 -12.40 4.11
C ALA A 125 12.47 -12.67 2.94
N LEU A 126 12.55 -11.88 1.88
CA LEU A 126 11.78 -12.05 0.64
C LEU A 126 12.32 -13.17 -0.25
N GLY A 127 13.56 -13.62 -0.05
CA GLY A 127 14.25 -14.59 -0.91
C GLY A 127 14.45 -14.06 -2.33
N ARG A 128 14.82 -12.78 -2.46
CA ARG A 128 15.00 -12.08 -3.74
C ARG A 128 16.39 -11.45 -3.82
N ASP A 129 16.96 -11.39 -5.02
CA ASP A 129 18.22 -10.69 -5.27
C ASP A 129 18.00 -9.18 -5.44
N ARG A 130 16.79 -8.75 -5.77
CA ARG A 130 16.42 -7.35 -5.95
C ARG A 130 14.97 -7.10 -5.48
N ILE A 131 14.76 -6.03 -4.72
CA ILE A 131 13.45 -5.54 -4.31
C ILE A 131 12.88 -4.66 -5.42
N ASP A 132 11.60 -4.86 -5.78
CA ASP A 132 10.94 -4.11 -6.87
C ASP A 132 10.76 -2.63 -6.49
N LEU A 133 10.24 -2.36 -5.29
CA LEU A 133 10.03 -1.03 -4.73
C LEU A 133 10.48 -1.00 -3.26
N TYR A 134 11.49 -0.20 -2.94
CA TYR A 134 11.94 0.03 -1.57
C TYR A 134 11.61 1.44 -1.13
N GLN A 135 10.91 1.59 -0.02
CA GLN A 135 10.41 2.88 0.43
C GLN A 135 11.09 3.32 1.72
N LEU A 136 11.45 4.61 1.83
CA LEU A 136 11.72 5.20 3.13
C LEU A 136 10.40 5.22 3.91
N HIS A 137 10.32 4.48 5.02
CA HIS A 137 9.08 4.29 5.78
C HIS A 137 8.56 5.57 6.43
N ALA A 138 9.48 6.41 6.90
CA ALA A 138 9.22 7.78 7.34
C ALA A 138 10.54 8.55 7.43
N PRO A 139 10.56 9.87 7.20
CA PRO A 139 11.70 10.72 7.55
C PRO A 139 12.00 10.65 9.04
N ASP A 140 13.28 10.64 9.39
CA ASP A 140 13.74 10.69 10.78
C ASP A 140 14.16 12.13 11.12
N PRO A 141 13.55 12.78 12.12
CA PRO A 141 13.81 14.18 12.41
C PRO A 141 15.25 14.49 12.86
N VAL A 142 16.05 13.45 13.22
CA VAL A 142 17.44 13.61 13.65
C VAL A 142 18.45 13.20 12.58
N VAL A 143 17.98 12.82 11.39
CA VAL A 143 18.82 12.45 10.24
C VAL A 143 18.44 13.33 9.05
N PRO A 144 19.36 14.07 8.44
CA PRO A 144 19.08 14.81 7.22
C PRO A 144 18.47 13.90 6.14
N LEU A 145 17.35 14.30 5.55
CA LEU A 145 16.64 13.47 4.58
C LEU A 145 17.55 13.07 3.41
N VAL A 146 18.38 13.99 2.95
CA VAL A 146 19.32 13.75 1.85
C VAL A 146 20.31 12.61 2.13
N GLU A 147 20.70 12.37 3.39
CA GLU A 147 21.57 11.26 3.77
C GLU A 147 20.84 9.92 3.65
N SER A 148 19.60 9.85 4.13
CA SER A 148 18.73 8.67 4.01
C SER A 148 18.46 8.33 2.55
N ILE A 149 18.08 9.33 1.74
CA ILE A 149 17.79 9.15 0.32
C ILE A 149 19.08 8.84 -0.47
N GLY A 150 20.21 9.44 -0.07
CA GLY A 150 21.52 9.12 -0.64
C GLY A 150 21.87 7.63 -0.50
N GLU A 151 21.51 7.01 0.62
CA GLU A 151 21.70 5.56 0.80
C GLU A 151 20.75 4.73 -0.07
N LEU A 152 19.48 5.12 -0.19
CA LEU A 152 18.57 4.43 -1.12
C LEU A 152 19.06 4.54 -2.57
N ALA A 153 19.60 5.69 -2.97
CA ALA A 153 20.21 5.86 -4.29
C ALA A 153 21.46 4.97 -4.48
N ARG A 154 22.24 4.70 -3.43
CA ARG A 154 23.37 3.75 -3.49
C ARG A 154 22.86 2.31 -3.65
N LEU A 155 21.89 1.89 -2.85
CA LEU A 155 21.26 0.57 -2.95
C LEU A 155 20.66 0.31 -4.34
N GLN A 156 20.08 1.35 -4.96
CA GLN A 156 19.57 1.27 -6.33
C GLN A 156 20.70 1.08 -7.34
N ARG A 157 21.79 1.84 -7.24
CA ARG A 157 22.97 1.71 -8.11
C ARG A 157 23.67 0.36 -7.96
N GLU A 158 23.63 -0.22 -6.77
CA GLU A 158 24.14 -1.57 -6.49
C GLU A 158 23.20 -2.69 -7.01
N GLY A 159 22.02 -2.33 -7.53
CA GLY A 159 21.06 -3.29 -8.05
C GLY A 159 20.24 -4.03 -6.96
N LYS A 160 20.39 -3.67 -5.68
CA LYS A 160 19.66 -4.29 -4.57
C LYS A 160 18.18 -3.90 -4.56
N ILE A 161 17.85 -2.70 -5.03
CA ILE A 161 16.47 -2.22 -5.21
C ILE A 161 16.29 -1.71 -6.64
N ALA A 162 15.14 -1.90 -7.23
CA ALA A 162 14.83 -1.41 -8.56
C ALA A 162 14.39 0.06 -8.53
N HIS A 163 13.49 0.39 -7.61
CA HIS A 163 12.89 1.71 -7.51
C HIS A 163 12.82 2.20 -6.06
N VAL A 164 12.84 3.53 -5.91
CA VAL A 164 12.74 4.22 -4.62
C VAL A 164 11.36 4.84 -4.48
N GLY A 165 10.75 4.68 -3.31
CA GLY A 165 9.54 5.35 -2.88
C GLY A 165 9.71 6.05 -1.54
N LEU A 166 8.73 6.84 -1.17
CA LEU A 166 8.69 7.56 0.09
C LEU A 166 7.40 7.24 0.85
N SER A 167 7.42 7.36 2.17
CA SER A 167 6.22 7.26 2.99
C SER A 167 6.24 8.30 4.10
N ASN A 168 5.07 8.86 4.41
CA ASN A 168 4.89 9.88 5.44
C ASN A 168 5.71 11.17 5.19
N VAL A 169 5.65 11.69 3.98
CA VAL A 169 6.38 12.87 3.55
C VAL A 169 5.44 14.01 3.15
N SER A 170 5.92 15.23 3.31
CA SER A 170 5.35 16.46 2.74
C SER A 170 5.77 16.66 1.27
N VAL A 171 5.18 17.64 0.60
CA VAL A 171 5.59 18.08 -0.75
C VAL A 171 7.07 18.48 -0.76
N SER A 172 7.49 19.29 0.21
CA SER A 172 8.89 19.75 0.31
C SER A 172 9.89 18.58 0.46
N GLU A 173 9.58 17.61 1.33
CA GLU A 173 10.42 16.43 1.50
C GLU A 173 10.43 15.53 0.24
N SER A 174 9.31 15.47 -0.48
CA SER A 174 9.25 14.77 -1.77
C SER A 174 10.17 15.43 -2.80
N ASP A 175 10.17 16.77 -2.90
CA ASP A 175 11.01 17.50 -3.82
C ASP A 175 12.50 17.41 -3.45
N GLU A 176 12.84 17.48 -2.15
CA GLU A 176 14.20 17.27 -1.67
C GLU A 176 14.72 15.87 -2.06
N ALA A 177 13.92 14.83 -1.85
CA ALA A 177 14.28 13.47 -2.23
C ALA A 177 14.44 13.29 -3.74
N ARG A 178 13.56 13.90 -4.54
CA ARG A 178 13.60 13.84 -6.01
C ARG A 178 14.82 14.53 -6.61
N ALA A 179 15.42 15.48 -5.90
CA ALA A 179 16.70 16.08 -6.31
C ALA A 179 17.88 15.10 -6.21
N VAL A 180 17.75 14.01 -5.46
CA VAL A 180 18.79 13.00 -5.23
C VAL A 180 18.60 11.76 -6.11
N VAL A 181 17.34 11.28 -6.22
CA VAL A 181 17.00 10.04 -6.94
C VAL A 181 15.57 10.09 -7.48
N PRO A 182 15.24 9.46 -8.61
CA PRO A 182 13.87 9.36 -9.09
C PRO A 182 12.98 8.67 -8.05
N ILE A 183 11.89 9.33 -7.65
CA ILE A 183 10.87 8.81 -6.74
C ILE A 183 9.68 8.34 -7.56
N VAL A 184 9.33 7.05 -7.46
CA VAL A 184 8.22 6.46 -8.24
C VAL A 184 6.90 6.40 -7.46
N SER A 185 6.96 6.43 -6.12
CA SER A 185 5.76 6.39 -5.27
C SER A 185 5.87 7.24 -4.02
N VAL A 186 4.73 7.75 -3.58
CA VAL A 186 4.53 8.36 -2.25
C VAL A 186 3.41 7.60 -1.56
N GLN A 187 3.64 7.19 -0.30
CA GLN A 187 2.69 6.43 0.50
C GLN A 187 2.35 7.21 1.78
N ASN A 188 1.23 7.92 1.79
CA ASN A 188 0.76 8.67 2.95
C ASN A 188 -0.62 8.18 3.40
N ARG A 189 -0.98 8.51 4.65
CA ARG A 189 -2.30 8.22 5.19
C ARG A 189 -3.36 9.03 4.46
N TRP A 190 -4.44 8.36 4.04
CA TRP A 190 -5.61 9.00 3.46
C TRP A 190 -6.86 8.14 3.63
N ASN A 191 -7.94 8.75 4.07
CA ASN A 191 -9.24 8.11 4.24
C ASN A 191 -10.33 9.18 4.40
N PRO A 192 -11.63 8.81 4.44
CA PRO A 192 -12.72 9.78 4.60
C PRO A 192 -12.63 10.70 5.82
N LEU A 193 -11.99 10.24 6.92
CA LEU A 193 -11.84 10.99 8.17
C LEU A 193 -10.51 11.76 8.26
N ASP A 194 -9.57 11.48 7.37
CA ASP A 194 -8.25 12.12 7.31
C ASP A 194 -7.91 12.44 5.86
N ARG A 195 -8.25 13.65 5.44
CA ARG A 195 -8.03 14.17 4.09
C ARG A 195 -6.89 15.20 4.05
N THR A 196 -5.92 15.05 4.94
CA THR A 196 -4.78 15.97 5.05
C THR A 196 -4.03 16.08 3.73
N VAL A 197 -3.77 14.96 3.04
CA VAL A 197 -3.04 14.93 1.76
C VAL A 197 -3.70 15.70 0.61
N GLU A 198 -5.00 15.98 0.71
CA GLU A 198 -5.70 16.84 -0.23
C GLU A 198 -5.50 18.32 0.13
N ARG A 199 -5.37 18.64 1.41
CA ARG A 199 -5.23 20.02 1.92
C ARG A 199 -3.79 20.52 1.89
N ASP A 200 -2.82 19.64 2.14
CA ASP A 200 -1.38 19.96 2.11
C ASP A 200 -0.75 19.82 0.73
N GLY A 201 -1.55 19.44 -0.28
CA GLY A 201 -1.16 19.38 -1.68
C GLY A 201 -0.38 18.13 -2.10
N VAL A 202 -0.15 17.15 -1.22
CA VAL A 202 0.61 15.93 -1.57
C VAL A 202 -0.07 15.14 -2.68
N LEU A 203 -1.41 15.03 -2.67
CA LEU A 203 -2.13 14.31 -3.71
C LEU A 203 -2.03 15.01 -5.07
N ASP A 204 -2.15 16.34 -5.10
CA ASP A 204 -2.03 17.15 -6.32
C ASP A 204 -0.60 17.07 -6.86
N HIS A 205 0.40 17.22 -5.99
CA HIS A 205 1.82 17.07 -6.33
C HIS A 205 2.11 15.70 -6.99
N CYS A 206 1.61 14.62 -6.41
CA CYS A 206 1.77 13.28 -7.00
C CYS A 206 1.06 13.16 -8.36
N THR A 207 -0.11 13.78 -8.50
CA THR A 207 -0.89 13.77 -9.74
C THR A 207 -0.19 14.52 -10.87
N GLU A 208 0.31 15.73 -10.60
CA GLU A 208 1.02 16.56 -11.57
C GLU A 208 2.32 15.91 -12.05
N LEU A 209 3.07 15.30 -11.13
CA LEU A 209 4.35 14.66 -11.41
C LEU A 209 4.24 13.20 -11.84
N LYS A 210 3.02 12.65 -11.90
CA LYS A 210 2.74 11.24 -12.22
C LYS A 210 3.50 10.27 -11.30
N ILE A 211 3.65 10.62 -10.03
CA ILE A 211 4.17 9.76 -8.96
C ILE A 211 2.99 8.91 -8.46
N ALA A 212 3.16 7.59 -8.34
CA ALA A 212 2.11 6.73 -7.79
C ALA A 212 1.82 7.11 -6.33
N PHE A 213 0.55 7.39 -6.02
CA PHE A 213 0.13 7.67 -4.66
C PHE A 213 -0.51 6.43 -4.05
N LEU A 214 0.10 5.90 -2.97
CA LEU A 214 -0.29 4.66 -2.31
C LEU A 214 -0.96 4.97 -0.96
N PRO A 215 -2.27 5.31 -0.91
CA PRO A 215 -2.91 5.62 0.36
C PRO A 215 -2.95 4.40 1.27
N TYR A 216 -2.33 4.53 2.46
CA TYR A 216 -2.48 3.54 3.51
C TYR A 216 -3.59 3.90 4.49
N SER A 217 -4.08 2.91 5.24
CA SER A 217 -5.24 3.05 6.16
C SER A 217 -6.46 3.69 5.48
N PRO A 218 -6.90 3.23 4.30
CA PRO A 218 -7.98 3.83 3.53
C PRO A 218 -9.33 3.84 4.29
N PHE A 219 -9.42 3.04 5.34
CA PHE A 219 -10.61 2.94 6.21
C PHE A 219 -10.40 3.57 7.60
N GLY A 220 -9.32 4.34 7.82
CA GLY A 220 -9.02 4.93 9.13
C GLY A 220 -8.44 3.94 10.14
N GLY A 221 -7.77 2.88 9.68
CA GLY A 221 -7.24 1.80 10.51
C GLY A 221 -8.31 0.79 10.93
N ALA A 222 -8.00 -0.12 11.88
CA ALA A 222 -8.91 -1.18 12.31
C ALA A 222 -10.18 -0.64 12.97
N THR A 223 -10.09 0.45 13.72
CA THR A 223 -11.26 1.11 14.36
C THR A 223 -12.12 1.80 13.31
N GLY A 224 -11.52 2.60 12.42
CA GLY A 224 -12.22 3.26 11.34
C GLY A 224 -12.92 2.28 10.40
N ALA A 225 -12.27 1.17 10.04
CA ALA A 225 -12.86 0.12 9.21
C ALA A 225 -14.16 -0.44 9.81
N ARG A 226 -14.22 -0.63 11.14
CA ARG A 226 -15.46 -1.06 11.82
C ARG A 226 -16.53 0.03 11.83
N SER A 227 -16.12 1.28 11.93
CA SER A 227 -17.02 2.43 12.01
C SER A 227 -17.62 2.85 10.67
N LEU A 228 -16.96 2.54 9.54
CA LEU A 228 -17.44 2.96 8.20
C LEU A 228 -18.88 2.53 7.92
N ALA A 229 -19.25 1.32 8.31
CA ALA A 229 -20.61 0.80 8.12
C ALA A 229 -21.66 1.56 8.96
N SER A 230 -21.24 2.25 10.04
CA SER A 230 -22.13 3.05 10.92
C SER A 230 -22.23 4.52 10.46
N ILE A 231 -21.45 4.96 9.47
CA ILE A 231 -21.65 6.26 8.82
C ILE A 231 -22.90 6.17 7.97
N GLY A 232 -24.05 6.59 8.53
CA GLY A 232 -25.38 6.33 7.96
C GLY A 232 -25.52 6.77 6.51
N ARG A 233 -25.01 7.96 6.15
CA ARG A 233 -25.06 8.47 4.76
C ARG A 233 -24.19 7.64 3.81
N LEU A 234 -22.97 7.26 4.20
CA LEU A 234 -22.11 6.41 3.39
C LEU A 234 -22.74 5.03 3.16
N ALA A 235 -23.34 4.45 4.20
CA ALA A 235 -24.06 3.18 4.07
C ALA A 235 -25.27 3.27 3.13
N VAL A 236 -25.96 4.42 3.06
CA VAL A 236 -27.02 4.67 2.09
C VAL A 236 -26.47 4.72 0.67
N GLU A 237 -25.38 5.46 0.41
CA GLU A 237 -24.77 5.56 -0.90
C GLU A 237 -24.24 4.20 -1.38
N ALA A 238 -23.66 3.39 -0.50
CA ALA A 238 -23.20 2.04 -0.81
C ALA A 238 -24.37 1.11 -1.18
N ARG A 239 -25.48 1.14 -0.42
CA ARG A 239 -26.70 0.34 -0.71
C ARG A 239 -27.31 0.67 -2.04
N LYS A 240 -27.37 1.95 -2.46
CA LYS A 240 -27.87 2.36 -3.79
C LYS A 240 -27.14 1.65 -4.94
N ARG A 241 -25.88 1.25 -4.69
CA ARG A 241 -24.99 0.60 -5.66
C ARG A 241 -24.85 -0.91 -5.44
N SER A 242 -25.52 -1.46 -4.42
CA SER A 242 -25.42 -2.87 -4.01
C SER A 242 -23.97 -3.30 -3.70
N ILE A 243 -23.18 -2.40 -3.09
CA ILE A 243 -21.78 -2.66 -2.70
C ILE A 243 -21.57 -2.34 -1.22
N SER A 244 -20.41 -2.79 -0.67
CA SER A 244 -20.02 -2.47 0.70
C SER A 244 -19.57 -0.99 0.82
N PRO A 245 -19.69 -0.37 2.01
CA PRO A 245 -19.12 0.94 2.28
C PRO A 245 -17.59 0.98 2.06
N HIS A 246 -16.88 -0.14 2.35
CA HIS A 246 -15.44 -0.25 2.14
C HIS A 246 -15.09 -0.20 0.65
N ARG A 247 -15.82 -0.96 -0.18
CA ARG A 247 -15.66 -0.92 -1.64
C ARG A 247 -15.95 0.48 -2.19
N LEU A 248 -16.97 1.15 -1.70
CA LEU A 248 -17.32 2.50 -2.13
C LEU A 248 -16.21 3.52 -1.79
N VAL A 249 -15.61 3.44 -0.60
CA VAL A 249 -14.47 4.29 -0.22
C VAL A 249 -13.28 4.09 -1.15
N LEU A 250 -12.92 2.84 -1.46
CA LEU A 250 -11.82 2.58 -2.38
C LEU A 250 -12.13 3.07 -3.80
N ALA A 251 -13.36 2.88 -4.28
CA ALA A 251 -13.79 3.39 -5.58
C ALA A 251 -13.75 4.93 -5.63
N TRP A 252 -14.13 5.61 -4.55
CA TRP A 252 -13.99 7.04 -4.40
C TRP A 252 -12.53 7.48 -4.50
N MET A 253 -11.62 6.83 -3.79
CA MET A 253 -10.18 7.13 -3.90
C MET A 253 -9.67 6.97 -5.33
N LEU A 254 -10.04 5.87 -5.98
CA LEU A 254 -9.66 5.60 -7.37
C LEU A 254 -10.17 6.67 -8.34
N ALA A 255 -11.33 7.26 -8.07
CA ALA A 255 -11.92 8.30 -8.89
C ALA A 255 -11.26 9.69 -8.71
N LYS A 256 -10.50 9.92 -7.62
CA LYS A 256 -9.84 11.21 -7.34
C LYS A 256 -8.67 11.50 -8.27
N SER A 257 -7.87 10.49 -8.61
CA SER A 257 -6.74 10.66 -9.53
C SER A 257 -6.30 9.31 -10.12
N SER A 258 -5.76 9.36 -11.34
CA SER A 258 -5.22 8.18 -12.02
C SER A 258 -3.94 7.61 -11.38
N VAL A 259 -3.25 8.38 -10.53
CA VAL A 259 -2.04 7.93 -9.83
C VAL A 259 -2.33 7.23 -8.50
N VAL A 260 -3.57 7.24 -8.03
CA VAL A 260 -3.96 6.65 -6.74
C VAL A 260 -4.08 5.13 -6.84
N ILE A 261 -3.36 4.42 -5.99
CA ILE A 261 -3.43 2.95 -5.87
C ILE A 261 -3.61 2.62 -4.39
N PRO A 262 -4.84 2.52 -3.87
CA PRO A 262 -5.06 2.23 -2.45
C PRO A 262 -4.56 0.85 -2.08
N ILE A 263 -4.00 0.74 -0.87
CA ILE A 263 -3.44 -0.49 -0.31
C ILE A 263 -4.18 -0.91 0.98
N PRO A 264 -5.47 -1.30 0.88
CA PRO A 264 -6.21 -1.77 2.03
C PRO A 264 -5.56 -3.00 2.66
N GLY A 265 -5.49 -3.02 3.99
CA GLY A 265 -5.12 -4.23 4.72
C GLY A 265 -6.34 -5.12 4.94
N ALA A 266 -6.13 -6.44 4.87
CA ALA A 266 -7.16 -7.44 5.14
C ALA A 266 -6.59 -8.57 6.00
N ARG A 267 -7.45 -9.18 6.84
CA ARG A 267 -7.14 -10.40 7.61
C ARG A 267 -7.96 -11.59 7.15
N ARG A 268 -8.89 -11.41 6.22
CA ARG A 268 -9.85 -12.42 5.76
C ARG A 268 -10.01 -12.35 4.25
N VAL A 269 -10.26 -13.51 3.66
CA VAL A 269 -10.48 -13.69 2.22
C VAL A 269 -11.59 -12.78 1.70
N GLU A 270 -12.74 -12.74 2.38
CA GLU A 270 -13.89 -11.95 1.94
C GLU A 270 -13.56 -10.45 1.86
N SER A 271 -12.75 -9.97 2.81
CA SER A 271 -12.37 -8.55 2.87
C SER A 271 -11.43 -8.16 1.72
N VAL A 272 -10.48 -9.03 1.38
CA VAL A 272 -9.56 -8.73 0.27
C VAL A 272 -10.26 -8.81 -1.08
N VAL A 273 -11.14 -9.79 -1.26
CA VAL A 273 -11.95 -9.93 -2.50
C VAL A 273 -12.90 -8.73 -2.67
N ASP A 274 -13.54 -8.29 -1.58
CA ASP A 274 -14.39 -7.09 -1.63
C ASP A 274 -13.59 -5.84 -1.99
N SER A 275 -12.38 -5.69 -1.44
CA SER A 275 -11.49 -4.57 -1.75
C SER A 275 -11.02 -4.58 -3.21
N ALA A 276 -10.63 -5.74 -3.74
CA ALA A 276 -10.21 -5.89 -5.14
C ALA A 276 -11.30 -5.42 -6.13
N ARG A 277 -12.54 -5.77 -5.84
CA ARG A 277 -13.70 -5.38 -6.65
C ARG A 277 -14.00 -3.87 -6.68
N ALA A 278 -13.33 -3.07 -5.86
CA ALA A 278 -13.45 -1.61 -5.95
C ALA A 278 -12.98 -1.07 -7.31
N ALA A 279 -12.05 -1.76 -7.97
CA ALA A 279 -11.57 -1.41 -9.30
C ALA A 279 -12.65 -1.52 -10.41
N GLU A 280 -13.71 -2.30 -10.16
CA GLU A 280 -14.84 -2.48 -11.08
C GLU A 280 -15.81 -1.29 -11.04
N VAL A 281 -15.84 -0.57 -9.91
CA VAL A 281 -16.82 0.50 -9.66
C VAL A 281 -16.39 1.76 -10.39
N VAL A 282 -17.29 2.29 -11.21
CA VAL A 282 -17.10 3.58 -11.89
C VAL A 282 -18.00 4.61 -11.23
N LEU A 283 -17.40 5.69 -10.74
CA LEU A 283 -18.10 6.81 -10.15
C LEU A 283 -18.04 8.03 -11.08
N SER A 284 -19.18 8.64 -11.37
CA SER A 284 -19.25 9.93 -12.03
C SER A 284 -18.76 11.04 -11.08
N SER A 285 -18.50 12.24 -11.59
CA SER A 285 -18.18 13.41 -10.76
C SER A 285 -19.31 13.77 -9.77
N GLU A 286 -20.56 13.47 -10.12
CA GLU A 286 -21.71 13.65 -9.22
C GLU A 286 -21.68 12.60 -8.10
N ASP A 287 -21.41 11.33 -8.44
CA ASP A 287 -21.25 10.26 -7.45
C ASP A 287 -20.11 10.57 -6.47
N VAL A 288 -18.97 11.05 -6.95
CA VAL A 288 -17.83 11.45 -6.09
C VAL A 288 -18.27 12.52 -5.10
N ARG A 289 -18.97 13.57 -5.55
CA ARG A 289 -19.49 14.62 -4.65
C ARG A 289 -20.50 14.06 -3.63
N ALA A 290 -21.40 13.18 -4.06
CA ALA A 290 -22.37 12.54 -3.15
C ALA A 290 -21.69 11.67 -2.09
N VAL A 291 -20.64 10.93 -2.45
CA VAL A 291 -19.84 10.14 -1.52
C VAL A 291 -19.09 11.05 -0.55
N GLU A 292 -18.45 12.13 -1.03
CA GLU A 292 -17.76 13.10 -0.16
C GLU A 292 -18.71 13.79 0.82
N ALA A 293 -19.90 14.18 0.38
CA ALA A 293 -20.94 14.74 1.26
C ALA A 293 -21.43 13.76 2.34
N SER A 294 -21.14 12.47 2.19
CA SER A 294 -21.50 11.43 3.16
C SER A 294 -20.48 11.26 4.30
N PHE A 295 -19.28 11.85 4.20
CA PHE A 295 -18.20 11.69 5.16
C PHE A 295 -18.31 12.61 6.38
N GLY A 296 -19.09 13.68 6.33
CA GLY A 296 -19.17 14.60 7.44
C GLY A 296 -20.43 15.41 7.45
#